data_d082d709ca979e6192881204f7d39822
#
_entry.id   d082d709ca979e6192881204f7d39822
#
_cell.length_a   1.000
_cell.length_b   1.000
_cell.length_c   1.000
_cell.angle_alpha   90.00
_cell.angle_beta   90.00
_cell.angle_gamma   90.00
#
_symmetry.space_group_name_H-M   'P 1'
#
loop_
_entity.id
_entity.type
_entity.pdbx_description
1 polymer ?
#
loop_
_entity_poly.entity_id
_entity_poly.type
_entity_poly.pdbx_seq_one_letter_code
_entity_poly.pdbx_strand_id
1 'polypeptide(L)'
;INLDIAVDPLEGTNFVANNLPGAFSMIAISEKSKLFSAPDTYMEKIAIGPGFTKNLLDLDNSIEQNIEILANEKKVKYDQLTACVLKRPRHDNIVESLKRMGVNINFITDGDVAGAILTANENSPVTVPVFHVPLQSASV
;
A
#
# COMPACT_ATOMS: atom_id res chain seq x y z
N ILE A 1 -9.45 -30.78 4.68
CA ILE A 1 -8.67 -29.55 4.96
C ILE A 1 -9.68 -28.41 4.91
N ASN A 2 -9.79 -27.64 5.98
CA ASN A 2 -10.62 -26.44 6.02
C ASN A 2 -9.73 -25.24 5.73
N LEU A 3 -10.07 -24.47 4.70
CA LEU A 3 -9.31 -23.32 4.25
C LEU A 3 -10.22 -22.08 4.22
N ASP A 4 -9.61 -20.93 4.46
CA ASP A 4 -10.19 -19.63 4.14
C ASP A 4 -9.60 -19.18 2.79
N ILE A 5 -10.45 -18.63 1.94
CA ILE A 5 -10.07 -18.12 0.63
C ILE A 5 -10.60 -16.69 0.50
N ALA A 6 -9.72 -15.77 0.16
CA ALA A 6 -10.08 -14.40 -0.21
C ALA A 6 -9.75 -14.19 -1.69
N VAL A 7 -10.68 -13.63 -2.43
CA VAL A 7 -10.54 -13.43 -3.88
C VAL A 7 -10.88 -11.98 -4.22
N ASP A 8 -10.01 -11.32 -4.95
CA ASP A 8 -10.36 -10.14 -5.73
C ASP A 8 -10.27 -10.52 -7.21
N PRO A 9 -11.40 -10.76 -7.87
CA PRO A 9 -11.41 -11.25 -9.25
C PRO A 9 -10.92 -10.20 -10.25
N LEU A 10 -10.96 -8.91 -9.90
CA LEU A 10 -10.53 -7.83 -10.79
C LEU A 10 -10.04 -6.62 -9.99
N GLU A 11 -8.79 -6.66 -9.59
CA GLU A 11 -8.06 -5.52 -9.05
C GLU A 11 -7.67 -4.55 -10.17
N GLY A 12 -7.95 -3.26 -9.96
CA GLY A 12 -7.65 -2.24 -10.97
C GLY A 12 -8.71 -2.16 -12.08
N THR A 13 -9.97 -2.11 -11.72
CA THR A 13 -11.11 -2.03 -12.66
C THR A 13 -11.00 -0.88 -13.66
N ASN A 14 -10.47 0.29 -13.24
CA ASN A 14 -10.25 1.43 -14.13
C ASN A 14 -9.19 1.15 -15.20
N PHE A 15 -8.22 0.28 -14.94
CA PHE A 15 -7.24 -0.11 -15.95
C PHE A 15 -7.93 -0.88 -17.09
N VAL A 16 -8.82 -1.82 -16.74
CA VAL A 16 -9.60 -2.57 -17.74
C VAL A 16 -10.55 -1.65 -18.50
N ALA A 17 -11.29 -0.80 -17.80
CA ALA A 17 -12.24 0.12 -18.41
C ALA A 17 -11.60 1.09 -19.41
N ASN A 18 -10.32 1.43 -19.21
CA ASN A 18 -9.57 2.34 -20.06
C ASN A 18 -8.53 1.63 -20.96
N ASN A 19 -8.61 0.29 -21.06
CA ASN A 19 -7.66 -0.51 -21.83
C ASN A 19 -6.18 -0.24 -21.49
N LEU A 20 -5.89 -0.08 -20.20
CA LEU A 20 -4.56 0.16 -19.65
C LEU A 20 -4.00 -1.14 -19.05
N PRO A 21 -2.68 -1.33 -19.06
CA PRO A 21 -2.04 -2.44 -18.38
C PRO A 21 -2.06 -2.26 -16.86
N GLY A 22 -1.96 -3.38 -16.10
CA GLY A 22 -1.79 -3.33 -14.64
C GLY A 22 -2.99 -3.84 -13.84
N ALA A 23 -4.08 -4.26 -14.50
CA ALA A 23 -5.14 -4.99 -13.83
C ALA A 23 -4.75 -6.46 -13.65
N PHE A 24 -5.16 -7.06 -12.53
CA PHE A 24 -4.94 -8.48 -12.26
C PHE A 24 -6.01 -9.06 -11.32
N SER A 25 -6.06 -10.37 -11.23
CA SER A 25 -6.87 -11.07 -10.25
C SER A 25 -5.99 -11.57 -9.11
N MET A 26 -6.53 -11.56 -7.91
CA MET A 26 -5.81 -12.00 -6.72
C MET A 26 -6.58 -13.07 -5.97
N ILE A 27 -5.84 -14.01 -5.44
CA ILE A 27 -6.35 -15.03 -4.54
C ILE A 27 -5.38 -15.21 -3.37
N ALA A 28 -5.92 -15.20 -2.16
CA ALA A 28 -5.20 -15.54 -0.94
C ALA A 28 -5.85 -16.77 -0.32
N ILE A 29 -5.03 -17.75 0.06
CA ILE A 29 -5.49 -19.00 0.65
C ILE A 29 -4.73 -19.21 1.96
N SER A 30 -5.44 -19.56 3.01
CA SER A 30 -4.87 -19.82 4.32
C SER A 30 -5.63 -20.94 5.06
N GLU A 31 -5.07 -21.44 6.14
CA GLU A 31 -5.79 -22.29 7.08
C GLU A 31 -7.01 -21.54 7.63
N LYS A 32 -8.04 -22.26 7.99
CA LYS A 32 -9.29 -21.69 8.53
C LYS A 32 -9.03 -20.74 9.70
N SER A 33 -9.71 -19.61 9.68
CA SER A 33 -9.65 -18.53 10.68
C SER A 33 -8.29 -17.83 10.77
N LYS A 34 -7.46 -17.90 9.71
CA LYS A 34 -6.18 -17.20 9.63
C LYS A 34 -6.24 -15.94 8.73
N LEU A 35 -7.24 -15.84 7.86
CA LEU A 35 -7.48 -14.59 7.14
C LEU A 35 -8.25 -13.62 8.03
N PHE A 36 -7.82 -12.36 8.04
CA PHE A 36 -8.51 -11.32 8.76
C PHE A 36 -9.82 -10.97 8.05
N SER A 37 -10.94 -11.20 8.72
CA SER A 37 -12.25 -10.77 8.24
C SER A 37 -12.51 -9.35 8.74
N ALA A 38 -12.43 -8.39 7.83
CA ALA A 38 -12.66 -6.99 8.14
C ALA A 38 -14.05 -6.55 7.65
N PRO A 39 -14.68 -5.57 8.32
CA PRO A 39 -15.87 -4.92 7.80
C PRO A 39 -15.54 -4.18 6.49
N ASP A 40 -16.54 -4.03 5.62
CA ASP A 40 -16.42 -3.23 4.39
C ASP A 40 -16.38 -1.74 4.73
N THR A 41 -15.19 -1.24 5.06
CA THR A 41 -14.94 0.13 5.46
C THR A 41 -13.58 0.61 4.95
N TYR A 42 -13.44 1.93 4.87
CA TYR A 42 -12.15 2.54 4.57
C TYR A 42 -11.23 2.43 5.77
N MET A 43 -10.00 2.02 5.52
CA MET A 43 -8.95 1.93 6.54
C MET A 43 -7.69 2.63 6.05
N GLU A 44 -7.00 3.27 6.97
CA GLU A 44 -5.63 3.72 6.73
C GLU A 44 -4.70 2.51 6.71
N LYS A 45 -3.80 2.49 5.75
CA LYS A 45 -2.83 1.42 5.60
C LYS A 45 -1.49 2.00 5.23
N ILE A 46 -0.47 1.44 5.81
CA ILE A 46 0.92 1.70 5.46
C ILE A 46 1.62 0.35 5.27
N ALA A 47 2.40 0.22 4.22
CA ALA A 47 3.21 -0.97 4.00
C ALA A 47 4.65 -0.56 3.70
N ILE A 48 5.60 -1.39 4.05
CA ILE A 48 7.01 -1.28 3.70
C ILE A 48 7.51 -2.62 3.21
N GLY A 49 8.56 -2.60 2.40
CA GLY A 49 9.18 -3.82 1.90
C GLY A 49 9.79 -4.69 2.99
N PRO A 50 10.29 -5.87 2.63
CA PRO A 50 10.98 -6.77 3.55
C PRO A 50 12.29 -6.17 4.08
N GLY A 51 12.82 -6.77 5.14
CA GLY A 51 14.13 -6.38 5.70
C GLY A 51 14.08 -5.36 6.82
N PHE A 52 12.90 -4.92 7.21
CA PHE A 52 12.70 -4.00 8.34
C PHE A 52 12.23 -4.71 9.60
N THR A 53 12.49 -4.08 10.75
CA THR A 53 11.99 -4.55 12.04
C THR A 53 10.46 -4.53 12.03
N LYS A 54 9.87 -5.55 12.65
CA LYS A 54 8.41 -5.62 12.80
C LYS A 54 7.90 -4.37 13.56
N ASN A 55 6.84 -3.77 13.08
CA ASN A 55 6.25 -2.56 13.66
C ASN A 55 7.18 -1.33 13.64
N LEU A 56 8.04 -1.21 12.62
CA LEU A 56 8.89 -0.03 12.45
C LEU A 56 8.07 1.25 12.27
N LEU A 57 6.99 1.17 11.49
CA LEU A 57 6.06 2.27 11.24
C LEU A 57 4.77 2.05 12.02
N ASP A 58 4.12 3.16 12.39
CA ASP A 58 2.87 3.16 13.14
C ASP A 58 1.87 4.11 12.49
N LEU A 59 0.60 3.69 12.40
CA LEU A 59 -0.48 4.51 11.87
C LEU A 59 -0.86 5.68 12.80
N ASP A 60 -0.54 5.58 14.09
CA ASP A 60 -0.74 6.66 15.07
C ASP A 60 0.31 7.76 14.93
N ASN A 61 1.41 7.49 14.23
CA ASN A 61 2.42 8.50 13.91
C ASN A 61 1.95 9.36 12.73
N SER A 62 2.44 10.61 12.70
CA SER A 62 2.28 11.44 11.49
C SER A 62 3.05 10.85 10.30
N ILE A 63 2.69 11.27 9.09
CA ILE A 63 3.42 10.86 7.87
C ILE A 63 4.90 11.26 7.98
N GLU A 64 5.17 12.46 8.47
CA GLU A 64 6.52 12.97 8.64
C GLU A 64 7.34 12.10 9.61
N GLN A 65 6.77 11.71 10.74
CA GLN A 65 7.42 10.83 11.72
C GLN A 65 7.74 9.45 11.10
N ASN A 66 6.79 8.85 10.41
CA ASN A 66 7.00 7.56 9.76
C ASN A 66 8.08 7.63 8.67
N ILE A 67 8.11 8.70 7.88
CA ILE A 67 9.15 8.91 6.86
C ILE A 67 10.53 9.12 7.51
N GLU A 68 10.60 9.89 8.59
CA GLU A 68 11.84 10.11 9.33
C GLU A 68 12.39 8.78 9.91
N ILE A 69 11.54 7.99 10.55
CA ILE A 69 11.90 6.67 11.08
C ILE A 69 12.46 5.79 9.96
N LEU A 70 11.77 5.73 8.81
CA LEU A 70 12.18 4.90 7.69
C LEU A 70 13.48 5.38 7.05
N ALA A 71 13.66 6.70 6.88
CA ALA A 71 14.88 7.29 6.33
C ALA A 71 16.10 6.98 7.23
N ASN A 72 15.93 7.10 8.54
CA ASN A 72 16.94 6.77 9.54
C ASN A 72 17.31 5.28 9.51
N GLU A 73 16.31 4.40 9.46
CA GLU A 73 16.53 2.95 9.40
C GLU A 73 17.27 2.53 8.12
N LYS A 74 16.88 3.09 6.98
CA LYS A 74 17.56 2.87 5.68
C LYS A 74 18.88 3.62 5.56
N LYS A 75 19.17 4.60 6.43
CA LYS A 75 20.33 5.49 6.34
C LYS A 75 20.41 6.23 5.02
N VAL A 76 19.28 6.73 4.55
CA VAL A 76 19.13 7.47 3.28
C VAL A 76 18.48 8.83 3.53
N LYS A 77 18.63 9.75 2.57
CA LYS A 77 17.92 11.03 2.56
C LYS A 77 16.48 10.85 2.11
N TYR A 78 15.63 11.83 2.43
CA TYR A 78 14.20 11.79 2.05
C TYR A 78 14.00 11.75 0.53
N ASP A 79 14.84 12.43 -0.24
CA ASP A 79 14.82 12.44 -1.71
C ASP A 79 15.23 11.10 -2.35
N GLN A 80 15.75 10.17 -1.56
CA GLN A 80 16.04 8.79 -1.98
C GLN A 80 14.91 7.82 -1.65
N LEU A 81 13.88 8.28 -0.95
CA LEU A 81 12.67 7.52 -0.70
C LEU A 81 11.64 7.79 -1.80
N THR A 82 10.85 6.78 -2.15
CA THR A 82 9.73 6.91 -3.06
C THR A 82 8.48 6.34 -2.40
N ALA A 83 7.50 7.20 -2.16
CA ALA A 83 6.18 6.81 -1.69
C ALA A 83 5.26 6.51 -2.86
N CYS A 84 4.51 5.41 -2.79
CA CYS A 84 3.44 5.11 -3.73
C CYS A 84 2.11 5.55 -3.12
N VAL A 85 1.37 6.42 -3.79
CA VAL A 85 0.12 7.00 -3.27
C VAL A 85 -0.97 6.90 -4.32
N LEU A 86 -2.14 6.39 -3.92
CA LEU A 86 -3.31 6.36 -4.78
C LEU A 86 -3.83 7.80 -4.99
N LYS A 87 -3.95 8.20 -6.23
CA LYS A 87 -4.39 9.56 -6.59
C LYS A 87 -5.89 9.76 -6.28
N ARG A 88 -6.17 10.28 -5.11
CA ARG A 88 -7.54 10.59 -4.63
C ARG A 88 -7.51 11.88 -3.79
N PRO A 89 -8.55 12.71 -3.81
CA PRO A 89 -8.61 13.95 -3.02
C PRO A 89 -8.36 13.74 -1.52
N ARG A 90 -8.83 12.62 -0.96
CA ARG A 90 -8.62 12.28 0.46
C ARG A 90 -7.15 12.07 0.84
N HIS A 91 -6.24 11.93 -0.13
CA HIS A 91 -4.80 11.75 0.10
C HIS A 91 -4.00 13.07 -0.07
N ASP A 92 -4.66 14.19 -0.35
CA ASP A 92 -3.96 15.46 -0.64
C ASP A 92 -3.07 15.88 0.54
N ASN A 93 -3.53 15.73 1.79
CA ASN A 93 -2.71 16.02 2.98
C ASN A 93 -1.44 15.16 3.05
N ILE A 94 -1.56 13.86 2.72
CA ILE A 94 -0.42 12.93 2.66
C ILE A 94 0.58 13.40 1.60
N VAL A 95 0.07 13.74 0.42
CA VAL A 95 0.87 14.21 -0.71
C VAL A 95 1.60 15.51 -0.37
N GLU A 96 0.94 16.45 0.30
CA GLU A 96 1.55 17.70 0.74
C GLU A 96 2.67 17.48 1.76
N SER A 97 2.46 16.60 2.73
CA SER A 97 3.48 16.24 3.72
C SER A 97 4.71 15.60 3.06
N LEU A 98 4.50 14.63 2.17
CA LEU A 98 5.59 13.99 1.43
C LEU A 98 6.38 14.98 0.57
N LYS A 99 5.67 15.90 -0.13
CA LYS A 99 6.32 16.95 -0.93
C LYS A 99 7.15 17.91 -0.09
N ARG A 100 6.64 18.32 1.08
CA ARG A 100 7.37 19.19 2.01
C ARG A 100 8.69 18.57 2.48
N MET A 101 8.68 17.26 2.68
CA MET A 101 9.87 16.51 3.08
C MET A 101 10.84 16.24 1.91
N GLY A 102 10.41 16.45 0.67
CA GLY A 102 11.22 16.14 -0.51
C GLY A 102 11.24 14.66 -0.88
N VAL A 103 10.25 13.87 -0.41
CA VAL A 103 10.08 12.48 -0.78
C VAL A 103 9.53 12.38 -2.20
N ASN A 104 10.07 11.45 -3.00
CA ASN A 104 9.53 11.17 -4.33
C ASN A 104 8.17 10.51 -4.22
N ILE A 105 7.24 10.86 -5.11
CA ILE A 105 5.89 10.32 -5.10
C ILE A 105 5.60 9.62 -6.42
N ASN A 106 5.30 8.34 -6.33
CA ASN A 106 4.75 7.55 -7.43
C ASN A 106 3.22 7.49 -7.28
N PHE A 107 2.51 8.19 -8.16
CA PHE A 107 1.06 8.15 -8.15
C PHE A 107 0.52 6.96 -8.92
N ILE A 108 -0.40 6.24 -8.29
CA ILE A 108 -1.21 5.23 -8.97
C ILE A 108 -2.66 5.70 -9.04
N THR A 109 -3.34 5.38 -10.11
CA THR A 109 -4.74 5.80 -10.31
C THR A 109 -5.72 4.73 -9.83
N ASP A 110 -5.28 3.50 -9.75
CA ASP A 110 -6.04 2.33 -9.30
C ASP A 110 -5.08 1.22 -8.85
N GLY A 111 -5.58 0.13 -8.27
CA GLY A 111 -4.75 -1.03 -7.96
C GLY A 111 -3.86 -0.83 -6.73
N ASP A 112 -4.44 -0.58 -5.57
CA ASP A 112 -3.69 -0.36 -4.32
C ASP A 112 -2.88 -1.57 -3.86
N VAL A 113 -3.37 -2.77 -4.09
CA VAL A 113 -2.64 -4.00 -3.78
C VAL A 113 -1.39 -4.13 -4.66
N ALA A 114 -1.47 -3.73 -5.94
CA ALA A 114 -0.30 -3.65 -6.81
C ALA A 114 0.76 -2.72 -6.23
N GLY A 115 0.34 -1.56 -5.73
CA GLY A 115 1.22 -0.62 -5.04
C GLY A 115 1.90 -1.23 -3.82
N ALA A 116 1.18 -2.02 -3.02
CA ALA A 116 1.74 -2.72 -1.87
C ALA A 116 2.76 -3.80 -2.31
N ILE A 117 2.47 -4.57 -3.35
CA ILE A 117 3.38 -5.59 -3.90
C ILE A 117 4.66 -4.97 -4.43
N LEU A 118 4.60 -3.76 -5.01
CA LEU A 118 5.80 -3.07 -5.49
C LEU A 118 6.84 -2.84 -4.39
N THR A 119 6.45 -2.68 -3.12
CA THR A 119 7.41 -2.54 -2.03
C THR A 119 8.16 -3.82 -1.70
N ALA A 120 7.59 -4.97 -1.99
CA ALA A 120 8.23 -6.26 -1.77
C ALA A 120 9.21 -6.64 -2.89
N ASN A 121 9.20 -5.91 -4.01
CA ASN A 121 10.12 -6.13 -5.12
C ASN A 121 11.41 -5.32 -4.90
N GLU A 122 12.53 -6.00 -4.68
CA GLU A 122 13.85 -5.38 -4.45
C GLU A 122 14.32 -4.48 -5.59
N ASN A 123 13.83 -4.70 -6.81
CA ASN A 123 14.14 -3.86 -7.98
C ASN A 123 13.18 -2.68 -8.15
N SER A 124 12.17 -2.55 -7.30
CA SER A 124 11.22 -1.44 -7.35
C SER A 124 11.81 -0.18 -6.70
N PRO A 125 11.66 0.99 -7.30
CA PRO A 125 12.01 2.25 -6.64
C PRO A 125 11.07 2.58 -5.48
N VAL A 126 9.90 1.92 -5.38
CA VAL A 126 8.90 2.20 -4.36
C VAL A 126 9.35 1.65 -3.01
N THR A 127 9.49 2.55 -2.05
CA THR A 127 9.96 2.22 -0.70
C THR A 127 8.81 2.13 0.31
N VAL A 128 7.79 2.97 0.13
CA VAL A 128 6.65 3.08 1.05
C VAL A 128 5.37 3.28 0.25
N PRO A 129 4.44 2.35 0.21
CA PRO A 129 3.08 2.69 -0.15
C PRO A 129 2.32 3.21 1.07
N VAL A 130 1.65 4.32 0.89
CA VAL A 130 0.71 4.87 1.86
C VAL A 130 -0.66 4.90 1.21
N PHE A 131 -1.59 4.18 1.79
CA PHE A 131 -2.94 4.06 1.24
C PHE A 131 -4.00 4.30 2.29
N HIS A 132 -5.04 4.99 1.86
CA HIS A 132 -6.33 4.98 2.53
C HIS A 132 -7.32 4.25 1.60
N VAL A 133 -7.54 2.97 1.83
CA VAL A 133 -8.23 2.10 0.89
C VAL A 133 -9.46 1.50 1.54
N PRO A 134 -10.59 1.35 0.80
CA PRO A 134 -11.65 0.48 1.24
C PRO A 134 -11.11 -0.95 1.31
N LEU A 135 -11.27 -1.61 2.45
CA LEU A 135 -11.23 -3.05 2.48
C LEU A 135 -12.52 -3.53 1.83
N GLN A 136 -12.46 -3.93 0.57
CA GLN A 136 -13.55 -4.73 0.04
C GLN A 136 -13.54 -6.04 0.80
N SER A 137 -14.64 -6.32 1.50
CA SER A 137 -14.85 -7.64 2.05
C SER A 137 -14.81 -8.63 0.90
N ALA A 138 -13.87 -9.56 0.94
CA ALA A 138 -13.96 -10.74 0.10
C ALA A 138 -15.27 -11.42 0.44
N SER A 139 -16.24 -11.33 -0.46
CA SER A 139 -17.49 -12.07 -0.31
C SER A 139 -17.14 -13.55 -0.33
N VAL A 140 -17.39 -14.23 0.77
CA VAL A 140 -17.29 -15.70 0.90
C VAL A 140 -18.42 -16.34 0.16
#